data_69cb8b4bb081d44d98243a25669ec337
#
_entry.id   69cb8b4bb081d44d98243a25669ec337
#
_cell.length_a   1.000
_cell.length_b   1.000
_cell.length_c   1.000
_cell.angle_alpha   90.00
_cell.angle_beta   90.00
_cell.angle_gamma   90.00
#
_symmetry.space_group_name_H-M   'P 1'
#
loop_
_entity.id
_entity.type
_entity.pdbx_description
1 polymer ?
#
loop_
_entity_poly.entity_id
_entity_poly.type
_entity_poly.pdbx_seq_one_letter_code
_entity_poly.pdbx_strand_id
1 'polypeptide(L)'
;MKASMMAGAAWLAIGLAAQAEEAPRVDPVQVDASRPDWENPAVNARGKMPASASHFPFESRAAALAGDMTRSARYLSLDGQWAFHFSPSSDDVPNGFEKSDYDASSWKSIKVPAMWQAEGYDQARYNNITYPFPANRPLIPHATNPVGSYRRTFEVPAGWSGQDVILHIGAAGAAYRVWVNGQEVGYYEDSKLPAEF
;
A
#
# COMPACT_ATOMS: atom_id res chain seq x y z
N MET A 1 -33.16 55.54 54.74
CA MET A 1 -32.17 55.33 53.71
C MET A 1 -31.41 54.04 54.06
N LYS A 2 -31.64 52.96 53.34
CA LYS A 2 -30.97 51.64 53.55
C LYS A 2 -29.84 51.54 52.54
N ALA A 3 -28.60 51.42 53.02
CA ALA A 3 -27.44 51.09 52.19
C ALA A 3 -27.33 49.62 52.09
N SER A 4 -27.31 49.04 50.87
CA SER A 4 -27.10 47.65 50.56
C SER A 4 -25.62 47.46 50.26
N MET A 5 -24.96 46.66 51.04
CA MET A 5 -23.54 46.21 50.80
C MET A 5 -23.56 44.99 49.94
N MET A 6 -23.05 45.11 48.71
CA MET A 6 -22.76 43.96 47.88
C MET A 6 -21.35 43.40 48.19
N ALA A 7 -21.29 42.17 48.65
CA ALA A 7 -20.05 41.42 48.78
C ALA A 7 -19.65 40.82 47.44
N GLY A 8 -18.54 41.28 46.86
CA GLY A 8 -17.96 40.69 45.68
C GLY A 8 -17.15 39.47 46.04
N ALA A 9 -17.53 38.30 45.54
CA ALA A 9 -16.70 37.08 45.61
C ALA A 9 -15.61 37.11 44.51
N ALA A 10 -14.36 37.22 44.95
CA ALA A 10 -13.22 37.09 44.05
C ALA A 10 -12.94 35.58 43.82
N TRP A 11 -13.12 35.15 42.59
CA TRP A 11 -12.69 33.83 42.16
C TRP A 11 -11.20 33.86 41.83
N LEU A 12 -10.39 33.12 42.61
CA LEU A 12 -8.98 32.88 42.30
C LEU A 12 -8.92 31.73 41.32
N ALA A 13 -8.69 32.02 40.04
CA ALA A 13 -8.40 31.02 39.04
C ALA A 13 -6.93 30.59 39.18
N ILE A 14 -6.68 29.44 39.79
CA ILE A 14 -5.37 28.78 39.77
C ILE A 14 -5.25 28.12 38.43
N GLY A 15 -4.57 28.77 37.49
CA GLY A 15 -4.19 28.16 36.21
C GLY A 15 -3.04 27.14 36.45
N LEU A 16 -3.35 25.85 36.51
CA LEU A 16 -2.34 24.83 36.30
C LEU A 16 -1.96 24.89 34.81
N ALA A 17 -0.81 25.48 34.51
CA ALA A 17 -0.15 25.27 33.23
C ALA A 17 0.34 23.83 33.22
N ALA A 18 -0.40 22.93 32.57
CA ALA A 18 0.12 21.63 32.22
C ALA A 18 1.29 21.86 31.25
N GLN A 19 2.52 21.67 31.71
CA GLN A 19 3.66 21.57 30.83
C GLN A 19 3.40 20.32 29.99
N ALA A 20 3.08 20.51 28.71
CA ALA A 20 3.10 19.43 27.75
C ALA A 20 4.55 18.92 27.67
N GLU A 21 4.80 17.74 28.16
CA GLU A 21 6.08 17.06 27.99
C GLU A 21 6.30 16.93 26.48
N GLU A 22 7.31 17.64 25.98
CA GLU A 22 7.66 17.60 24.56
C GLU A 22 8.03 16.15 24.23
N ALA A 23 7.26 15.51 23.37
CA ALA A 23 7.55 14.15 22.93
C ALA A 23 9.02 14.04 22.49
N PRO A 24 9.74 12.98 22.85
CA PRO A 24 11.14 12.84 22.50
C PRO A 24 11.32 13.02 20.98
N ARG A 25 12.14 13.98 20.59
CA ARG A 25 12.50 14.17 19.20
C ARG A 25 13.23 12.92 18.74
N VAL A 26 12.61 12.19 17.84
CA VAL A 26 13.31 11.14 17.11
C VAL A 26 14.20 11.83 16.10
N ASP A 27 15.51 11.67 16.22
CA ASP A 27 16.44 12.15 15.21
C ASP A 27 16.02 11.60 13.84
N PRO A 28 16.06 12.43 12.79
CA PRO A 28 15.72 11.95 11.46
C PRO A 28 16.63 10.78 11.10
N VAL A 29 16.02 9.64 10.78
CA VAL A 29 16.74 8.44 10.36
C VAL A 29 17.61 8.82 9.16
N GLN A 30 18.93 8.61 9.26
CA GLN A 30 19.86 8.83 8.16
C GLN A 30 19.47 7.90 7.02
N VAL A 31 19.05 8.49 5.90
CA VAL A 31 18.58 7.75 4.74
C VAL A 31 19.78 7.27 3.94
N ASP A 32 19.98 5.97 3.88
CA ASP A 32 20.98 5.33 3.02
C ASP A 32 20.31 5.00 1.66
N ALA A 33 20.63 5.78 0.64
CA ALA A 33 20.06 5.62 -0.70
C ALA A 33 20.49 4.31 -1.41
N SER A 34 21.46 3.57 -0.86
CA SER A 34 21.86 2.25 -1.37
C SER A 34 20.94 1.13 -0.90
N ARG A 35 20.05 1.40 0.08
CA ARG A 35 19.12 0.41 0.62
C ARG A 35 17.88 0.26 -0.24
N PRO A 36 17.23 -0.91 -0.21
CA PRO A 36 15.94 -1.08 -0.85
C PRO A 36 14.90 -0.12 -0.26
N ASP A 37 13.91 0.27 -1.07
CA ASP A 37 12.90 1.26 -0.67
C ASP A 37 12.18 0.90 0.64
N TRP A 38 11.90 -0.38 0.88
CA TRP A 38 11.24 -0.86 2.11
C TRP A 38 12.10 -0.75 3.39
N GLU A 39 13.36 -0.39 3.27
CA GLU A 39 14.26 -0.05 4.38
C GLU A 39 14.59 1.44 4.43
N ASN A 40 13.96 2.24 3.57
CA ASN A 40 14.18 3.66 3.46
C ASN A 40 12.94 4.45 3.88
N PRO A 41 12.85 4.92 5.13
CA PRO A 41 11.65 5.59 5.65
C PRO A 41 11.34 6.94 4.99
N ALA A 42 12.19 7.44 4.09
CA ALA A 42 11.88 8.61 3.27
C ALA A 42 11.13 8.26 1.97
N VAL A 43 10.98 6.96 1.66
CA VAL A 43 10.34 6.49 0.43
C VAL A 43 9.17 5.60 0.79
N ASN A 44 7.96 6.11 0.72
CA ASN A 44 6.77 5.29 0.88
C ASN A 44 6.05 4.99 -0.46
N ALA A 45 6.40 5.70 -1.51
CA ALA A 45 5.87 5.47 -2.85
C ALA A 45 6.83 5.96 -3.94
N ARG A 46 6.78 5.31 -5.12
CA ARG A 46 7.38 5.77 -6.38
C ARG A 46 6.39 5.57 -7.52
N GLY A 47 6.31 6.51 -8.44
CA GLY A 47 5.43 6.42 -9.62
C GLY A 47 3.94 6.39 -9.32
N LYS A 48 3.54 6.38 -8.05
CA LYS A 48 2.14 6.39 -7.63
C LYS A 48 1.49 7.74 -7.94
N MET A 49 0.29 7.70 -8.50
CA MET A 49 -0.52 8.89 -8.69
C MET A 49 -0.89 9.55 -7.36
N PRO A 50 -1.10 10.88 -7.34
CA PRO A 50 -1.61 11.57 -6.16
C PRO A 50 -2.91 10.96 -5.67
N ALA A 51 -3.13 10.96 -4.36
CA ALA A 51 -4.38 10.49 -3.79
C ALA A 51 -5.56 11.33 -4.29
N SER A 52 -6.63 10.68 -4.70
CA SER A 52 -7.85 11.29 -5.18
C SER A 52 -9.07 10.74 -4.44
N ALA A 53 -10.18 11.47 -4.49
CA ALA A 53 -11.45 10.91 -4.06
C ALA A 53 -11.84 9.74 -4.95
N SER A 54 -12.46 8.72 -4.39
CA SER A 54 -12.92 7.56 -5.15
C SER A 54 -13.89 7.99 -6.25
N HIS A 55 -13.56 7.71 -7.48
CA HIS A 55 -14.38 8.01 -8.66
C HIS A 55 -14.15 6.96 -9.75
N PHE A 56 -15.07 6.89 -10.69
CA PHE A 56 -14.92 6.08 -11.90
C PHE A 56 -15.46 6.85 -13.12
N PRO A 57 -14.68 6.99 -14.20
CA PRO A 57 -15.05 7.74 -15.39
C PRO A 57 -15.92 6.89 -16.33
N PHE A 58 -17.21 6.76 -16.03
CA PHE A 58 -18.14 6.04 -16.89
C PHE A 58 -18.23 6.66 -18.28
N GLU A 59 -18.50 5.84 -19.29
CA GLU A 59 -18.63 6.24 -20.69
C GLU A 59 -19.91 7.04 -20.99
N SER A 60 -20.91 6.98 -20.11
CA SER A 60 -22.17 7.71 -20.25
C SER A 60 -22.84 8.01 -18.91
N ARG A 61 -23.76 8.99 -18.92
CA ARG A 61 -24.59 9.31 -17.75
C ARG A 61 -25.45 8.11 -17.34
N ALA A 62 -25.98 7.33 -18.28
CA ALA A 62 -26.79 6.16 -17.98
C ALA A 62 -25.96 5.07 -17.26
N ALA A 63 -24.73 4.82 -17.73
CA ALA A 63 -23.81 3.90 -17.07
C ALA A 63 -23.44 4.39 -15.67
N ALA A 64 -23.16 5.68 -15.49
CA ALA A 64 -22.88 6.28 -14.19
C ALA A 64 -24.05 6.15 -13.21
N LEU A 65 -25.29 6.35 -13.66
CA LEU A 65 -26.48 6.19 -12.84
C LEU A 65 -26.74 4.72 -12.46
N ALA A 66 -26.35 3.78 -13.29
CA ALA A 66 -26.40 2.34 -12.97
C ALA A 66 -25.40 1.96 -11.88
N GLY A 67 -24.29 2.69 -11.71
CA GLY A 67 -23.34 2.55 -10.61
C GLY A 67 -22.49 1.28 -10.63
N ASP A 68 -22.54 0.50 -11.70
CA ASP A 68 -21.79 -0.75 -11.82
C ASP A 68 -20.58 -0.57 -12.75
N MET A 69 -19.43 -0.27 -12.16
CA MET A 69 -18.19 -0.06 -12.92
C MET A 69 -17.73 -1.33 -13.66
N THR A 70 -18.08 -2.52 -13.16
CA THR A 70 -17.64 -3.79 -13.77
C THR A 70 -18.27 -4.03 -15.15
N ARG A 71 -19.36 -3.33 -15.46
CA ARG A 71 -20.05 -3.39 -16.75
C ARG A 71 -19.62 -2.28 -17.70
N SER A 72 -18.77 -1.37 -17.26
CA SER A 72 -18.27 -0.29 -18.11
C SER A 72 -17.25 -0.80 -19.12
N ALA A 73 -17.29 -0.29 -20.33
CA ALA A 73 -16.26 -0.53 -21.35
C ALA A 73 -14.89 0.07 -20.97
N ARG A 74 -14.83 0.87 -19.92
CA ARG A 74 -13.60 1.47 -19.36
C ARG A 74 -13.03 0.70 -18.18
N TYR A 75 -13.52 -0.51 -17.92
CA TYR A 75 -13.07 -1.35 -16.82
C TYR A 75 -12.55 -2.70 -17.35
N LEU A 76 -11.40 -3.10 -16.88
CA LEU A 76 -10.84 -4.44 -17.10
C LEU A 76 -10.39 -5.00 -15.76
N SER A 77 -11.05 -6.07 -15.29
CA SER A 77 -10.62 -6.77 -14.09
C SER A 77 -9.39 -7.62 -14.37
N LEU A 78 -8.39 -7.49 -13.51
CA LEU A 78 -7.23 -8.37 -13.44
C LEU A 78 -7.39 -9.44 -12.35
N ASP A 79 -8.55 -9.56 -11.71
CA ASP A 79 -8.86 -10.64 -10.78
C ASP A 79 -8.84 -12.01 -11.48
N GLY A 80 -8.50 -13.04 -10.73
CA GLY A 80 -8.48 -14.42 -11.25
C GLY A 80 -7.15 -15.12 -11.01
N GLN A 81 -6.74 -16.01 -11.92
CA GLN A 81 -5.54 -16.81 -11.75
C GLN A 81 -4.29 -16.06 -12.24
N TRP A 82 -3.25 -16.05 -11.40
CA TRP A 82 -1.95 -15.47 -11.69
C TRP A 82 -0.86 -16.51 -11.51
N ALA A 83 0.18 -16.46 -12.30
CA ALA A 83 1.39 -17.21 -12.02
C ALA A 83 2.04 -16.62 -10.75
N PHE A 84 2.45 -17.50 -9.84
CA PHE A 84 2.92 -17.13 -8.51
C PHE A 84 4.15 -17.92 -8.09
N HIS A 85 5.14 -17.19 -7.57
CA HIS A 85 6.31 -17.77 -6.94
C HIS A 85 6.46 -17.21 -5.52
N PHE A 86 6.56 -18.11 -4.55
CA PHE A 86 6.78 -17.76 -3.15
C PHE A 86 8.27 -17.91 -2.81
N SER A 87 8.89 -16.84 -2.36
CA SER A 87 10.26 -16.81 -1.85
C SER A 87 10.23 -16.63 -0.33
N PRO A 88 10.77 -17.57 0.47
CA PRO A 88 10.80 -17.45 1.93
C PRO A 88 11.66 -16.28 2.43
N SER A 89 12.61 -15.84 1.61
CA SER A 89 13.51 -14.73 1.86
C SER A 89 13.42 -13.71 0.72
N SER A 90 13.63 -12.44 1.02
CA SER A 90 13.75 -11.41 -0.01
C SER A 90 15.01 -11.57 -0.88
N ASP A 91 16.01 -12.33 -0.42
CA ASP A 91 17.22 -12.61 -1.19
C ASP A 91 17.01 -13.76 -2.19
N ASP A 92 15.93 -14.54 -2.06
CA ASP A 92 15.60 -15.68 -2.92
C ASP A 92 14.61 -15.34 -4.05
N VAL A 93 14.31 -14.07 -4.24
CA VAL A 93 13.42 -13.63 -5.32
C VAL A 93 14.05 -13.95 -6.68
N PRO A 94 13.32 -14.60 -7.61
CA PRO A 94 13.87 -14.96 -8.91
C PRO A 94 14.39 -13.74 -9.66
N ASN A 95 15.67 -13.77 -10.01
CA ASN A 95 16.32 -12.64 -10.69
C ASN A 95 15.74 -12.44 -12.10
N GLY A 96 15.37 -11.22 -12.42
CA GLY A 96 14.85 -10.85 -13.73
C GLY A 96 13.42 -11.33 -13.99
N PHE A 97 12.68 -11.74 -12.95
CA PHE A 97 11.29 -12.20 -13.11
C PHE A 97 10.35 -11.11 -13.67
N GLU A 98 10.73 -9.87 -13.54
CA GLU A 98 9.97 -8.71 -14.06
C GLU A 98 10.06 -8.57 -15.59
N LYS A 99 11.05 -9.19 -16.23
CA LYS A 99 11.24 -9.11 -17.68
C LYS A 99 10.10 -9.76 -18.45
N SER A 100 9.73 -9.18 -19.58
CA SER A 100 8.63 -9.69 -20.40
C SER A 100 8.89 -11.09 -20.96
N ASP A 101 10.14 -11.45 -21.20
CA ASP A 101 10.58 -12.73 -21.74
C ASP A 101 10.92 -13.78 -20.68
N TYR A 102 10.71 -13.47 -19.39
CA TYR A 102 10.97 -14.44 -18.31
C TYR A 102 10.02 -15.63 -18.39
N ASP A 103 10.59 -16.84 -18.34
CA ASP A 103 9.81 -18.08 -18.33
C ASP A 103 9.30 -18.41 -16.92
N ALA A 104 8.03 -18.16 -16.70
CA ALA A 104 7.31 -18.50 -15.48
C ALA A 104 6.49 -19.80 -15.59
N SER A 105 6.73 -20.66 -16.59
CA SER A 105 5.95 -21.87 -16.83
C SER A 105 5.99 -22.88 -15.67
N SER A 106 7.07 -22.87 -14.89
CA SER A 106 7.23 -23.68 -13.67
C SER A 106 6.53 -23.11 -12.43
N TRP A 107 6.04 -21.89 -12.49
CA TRP A 107 5.38 -21.26 -11.35
C TRP A 107 4.03 -21.88 -11.07
N LYS A 108 3.61 -21.82 -9.81
CA LYS A 108 2.27 -22.24 -9.42
C LYS A 108 1.26 -21.15 -9.78
N SER A 109 -0.02 -21.52 -9.75
CA SER A 109 -1.10 -20.56 -9.91
C SER A 109 -1.67 -20.20 -8.57
N ILE A 110 -2.00 -18.90 -8.39
CA ILE A 110 -2.71 -18.40 -7.21
C ILE A 110 -3.92 -17.56 -7.66
N LYS A 111 -5.01 -17.64 -6.90
CA LYS A 111 -6.15 -16.75 -7.11
C LYS A 111 -5.82 -15.35 -6.59
N VAL A 112 -6.15 -14.32 -7.35
CA VAL A 112 -6.09 -12.91 -6.95
C VAL A 112 -7.50 -12.32 -7.07
N PRO A 113 -8.00 -11.60 -6.07
CA PRO A 113 -7.37 -11.31 -4.78
C PRO A 113 -7.39 -12.51 -3.83
N ALA A 114 -6.30 -12.71 -3.10
CA ALA A 114 -6.21 -13.65 -1.98
C ALA A 114 -5.05 -13.28 -1.06
N MET A 115 -5.06 -13.80 0.14
CA MET A 115 -3.90 -13.81 1.01
C MET A 115 -3.15 -15.13 0.78
N TRP A 116 -1.86 -15.08 0.45
CA TRP A 116 -1.09 -16.30 0.15
C TRP A 116 -1.05 -17.31 1.30
N GLN A 117 -1.17 -16.83 2.56
CA GLN A 117 -1.26 -17.70 3.73
C GLN A 117 -2.55 -18.56 3.69
N ALA A 118 -3.63 -18.04 3.16
CA ALA A 118 -4.87 -18.80 2.96
C ALA A 118 -4.77 -19.82 1.82
N GLU A 119 -3.84 -19.59 0.89
CA GLU A 119 -3.54 -20.48 -0.24
C GLU A 119 -2.44 -21.50 0.08
N GLY A 120 -2.02 -21.59 1.35
CA GLY A 120 -1.06 -22.58 1.83
C GLY A 120 0.42 -22.18 1.72
N TYR A 121 0.71 -20.90 1.51
CA TYR A 121 2.07 -20.36 1.54
C TYR A 121 2.32 -19.62 2.84
N ASP A 122 3.50 -19.85 3.46
CA ASP A 122 3.87 -19.28 4.75
C ASP A 122 2.89 -19.64 5.89
N GLN A 123 3.08 -19.06 7.06
CA GLN A 123 2.21 -19.24 8.22
C GLN A 123 1.33 -18.02 8.43
N ALA A 124 0.05 -18.25 8.71
CA ALA A 124 -0.83 -17.20 9.18
C ALA A 124 -0.34 -16.69 10.54
N ARG A 125 0.02 -15.41 10.63
CA ARG A 125 0.49 -14.76 11.85
C ARG A 125 -0.53 -13.74 12.31
N TYR A 126 -0.96 -13.86 13.55
CA TYR A 126 -1.77 -12.83 14.19
C TYR A 126 -0.89 -11.98 15.09
N ASN A 127 -0.57 -10.76 14.66
CA ASN A 127 0.25 -9.82 15.39
C ASN A 127 -0.51 -8.51 15.58
N ASN A 128 -1.16 -8.33 16.73
CA ASN A 128 -1.83 -7.07 17.05
C ASN A 128 -1.04 -6.22 18.07
N ILE A 129 -0.10 -6.81 18.79
CA ILE A 129 0.65 -6.15 19.88
C ILE A 129 2.16 -6.23 19.64
N THR A 130 2.66 -7.36 19.13
CA THR A 130 4.09 -7.59 18.96
C THR A 130 4.54 -7.37 17.54
N TYR A 131 5.53 -6.50 17.33
CA TYR A 131 6.17 -6.33 16.04
C TYR A 131 6.85 -7.65 15.62
N PRO A 132 6.61 -8.16 14.39
CA PRO A 132 7.01 -9.51 14.00
C PRO A 132 8.52 -9.68 13.77
N PHE A 133 9.26 -8.59 13.67
CA PHE A 133 10.70 -8.58 13.42
C PHE A 133 11.47 -8.06 14.64
N PRO A 134 12.78 -8.36 14.75
CA PRO A 134 13.65 -7.73 15.74
C PRO A 134 13.61 -6.19 15.61
N ALA A 135 13.68 -5.50 16.75
CA ALA A 135 13.60 -4.03 16.79
C ALA A 135 14.92 -3.39 16.29
N ASN A 136 15.15 -3.39 15.00
CA ASN A 136 16.31 -2.77 14.33
C ASN A 136 15.85 -1.87 13.16
N ARG A 137 14.90 -0.99 13.46
CA ARG A 137 14.32 -0.10 12.44
C ARG A 137 15.35 0.80 11.78
N PRO A 138 15.28 1.06 10.47
CA PRO A 138 14.27 0.61 9.51
C PRO A 138 14.55 -0.77 8.91
N LEU A 139 15.56 -1.48 9.38
CA LEU A 139 16.03 -2.73 8.79
C LEU A 139 15.08 -3.89 9.11
N ILE A 140 14.83 -4.70 8.09
CA ILE A 140 14.08 -5.95 8.19
C ILE A 140 15.03 -7.10 7.83
N PRO A 141 15.06 -8.20 8.62
CA PRO A 141 15.91 -9.36 8.30
C PRO A 141 15.49 -9.98 6.96
N HIS A 142 16.34 -9.91 5.94
CA HIS A 142 16.05 -10.42 4.59
C HIS A 142 15.74 -11.92 4.60
N ALA A 143 16.50 -12.69 5.40
CA ALA A 143 16.33 -14.15 5.50
C ALA A 143 14.94 -14.62 5.99
N THR A 144 14.18 -13.76 6.63
CA THR A 144 12.84 -14.05 7.18
C THR A 144 11.77 -13.08 6.69
N ASN A 145 12.05 -12.36 5.60
CA ASN A 145 11.13 -11.47 4.94
C ASN A 145 10.62 -12.13 3.64
N PRO A 146 9.48 -12.84 3.68
CA PRO A 146 8.98 -13.56 2.51
C PRO A 146 8.45 -12.61 1.44
N VAL A 147 8.61 -13.02 0.19
CA VAL A 147 8.14 -12.26 -0.98
C VAL A 147 7.30 -13.15 -1.89
N GLY A 148 6.15 -12.61 -2.33
CA GLY A 148 5.34 -13.20 -3.38
C GLY A 148 5.60 -12.49 -4.71
N SER A 149 6.09 -13.21 -5.71
CA SER A 149 6.21 -12.72 -7.07
C SER A 149 4.99 -13.16 -7.89
N TYR A 150 4.31 -12.20 -8.51
CA TYR A 150 3.08 -12.43 -9.26
C TYR A 150 3.27 -12.02 -10.71
N ARG A 151 2.78 -12.83 -11.65
CA ARG A 151 2.79 -12.50 -13.07
C ARG A 151 1.45 -12.81 -13.72
N ARG A 152 1.02 -11.91 -14.59
CA ARG A 152 -0.15 -12.10 -15.44
C ARG A 152 0.03 -11.37 -16.77
N THR A 153 -0.42 -11.98 -17.85
CA THR A 153 -0.62 -11.31 -19.12
C THR A 153 -2.07 -10.88 -19.28
N PHE A 154 -2.28 -9.74 -19.92
CA PHE A 154 -3.61 -9.24 -20.26
C PHE A 154 -3.52 -8.41 -21.54
N GLU A 155 -4.64 -8.24 -22.20
CA GLU A 155 -4.75 -7.40 -23.40
C GLU A 155 -5.53 -6.14 -23.05
N VAL A 156 -4.97 -5.00 -23.39
CA VAL A 156 -5.68 -3.71 -23.28
C VAL A 156 -6.71 -3.64 -24.42
N PRO A 157 -7.99 -3.38 -24.14
CA PRO A 157 -9.02 -3.27 -25.17
C PRO A 157 -8.64 -2.25 -26.25
N ALA A 158 -8.82 -2.60 -27.53
CA ALA A 158 -8.48 -1.71 -28.64
C ALA A 158 -9.19 -0.34 -28.57
N GLY A 159 -10.39 -0.30 -27.99
CA GLY A 159 -11.15 0.94 -27.76
C GLY A 159 -10.50 1.93 -26.78
N TRP A 160 -9.42 1.53 -26.09
CA TRP A 160 -8.67 2.40 -25.17
C TRP A 160 -7.48 3.10 -25.84
N SER A 161 -7.30 2.92 -27.15
CA SER A 161 -6.24 3.60 -27.89
C SER A 161 -6.33 5.12 -27.72
N GLY A 162 -5.21 5.74 -27.33
CA GLY A 162 -5.13 7.19 -27.08
C GLY A 162 -5.76 7.64 -25.75
N GLN A 163 -6.14 6.71 -24.88
CA GLN A 163 -6.56 7.00 -23.50
C GLN A 163 -5.43 6.74 -22.52
N ASP A 164 -5.44 7.42 -21.39
CA ASP A 164 -4.63 7.04 -20.23
C ASP A 164 -5.18 5.74 -19.63
N VAL A 165 -4.30 4.77 -19.42
CA VAL A 165 -4.64 3.48 -18.81
C VAL A 165 -4.07 3.46 -17.40
N ILE A 166 -4.94 3.41 -16.40
CA ILE A 166 -4.57 3.45 -15.00
C ILE A 166 -4.64 2.04 -14.43
N LEU A 167 -3.54 1.57 -13.87
CA LEU A 167 -3.51 0.34 -13.07
C LEU A 167 -3.91 0.65 -11.63
N HIS A 168 -5.07 0.17 -11.21
CA HIS A 168 -5.57 0.33 -9.86
C HIS A 168 -5.31 -0.95 -9.04
N ILE A 169 -4.57 -0.83 -7.96
CA ILE A 169 -4.37 -1.89 -6.96
C ILE A 169 -5.19 -1.51 -5.73
N GLY A 170 -6.30 -2.19 -5.51
CA GLY A 170 -7.26 -1.87 -4.45
C GLY A 170 -6.70 -2.08 -3.04
N ALA A 171 -5.85 -3.09 -2.86
CA ALA A 171 -5.15 -3.34 -1.60
C ALA A 171 -4.00 -4.33 -1.80
N ALA A 172 -2.91 -4.12 -1.07
CA ALA A 172 -1.86 -5.14 -0.89
C ALA A 172 -1.51 -5.25 0.60
N GLY A 173 -0.99 -6.40 1.02
CA GLY A 173 -0.75 -6.69 2.43
C GLY A 173 0.54 -6.10 3.00
N ALA A 174 1.44 -5.62 2.16
CA ALA A 174 2.74 -5.04 2.54
C ALA A 174 3.28 -4.19 1.38
N ALA A 175 4.57 -3.83 1.46
CA ALA A 175 5.26 -3.15 0.38
C ALA A 175 5.23 -3.98 -0.91
N TYR A 176 5.08 -3.32 -2.05
CA TYR A 176 5.11 -3.98 -3.35
C TYR A 176 5.68 -3.08 -4.45
N ARG A 177 6.23 -3.72 -5.46
CA ARG A 177 6.66 -3.09 -6.71
C ARG A 177 5.81 -3.60 -7.86
N VAL A 178 5.66 -2.77 -8.87
CA VAL A 178 4.85 -3.07 -10.05
C VAL A 178 5.68 -2.83 -11.30
N TRP A 179 5.65 -3.80 -12.21
CA TRP A 179 6.24 -3.68 -13.53
C TRP A 179 5.19 -3.96 -14.60
N VAL A 180 5.27 -3.24 -15.69
CA VAL A 180 4.48 -3.50 -16.91
C VAL A 180 5.45 -3.65 -18.08
N ASN A 181 5.39 -4.79 -18.75
CA ASN A 181 6.28 -5.12 -19.89
C ASN A 181 7.78 -4.95 -19.54
N GLY A 182 8.17 -5.34 -18.34
CA GLY A 182 9.57 -5.28 -17.88
C GLY A 182 10.03 -3.90 -17.39
N GLN A 183 9.17 -2.88 -17.42
CA GLN A 183 9.47 -1.54 -16.91
C GLN A 183 8.80 -1.35 -15.56
N GLU A 184 9.56 -0.89 -14.56
CA GLU A 184 9.01 -0.53 -13.26
C GLU A 184 8.10 0.70 -13.41
N VAL A 185 6.84 0.55 -13.02
CA VAL A 185 5.86 1.64 -13.04
C VAL A 185 5.60 2.19 -11.65
N GLY A 186 5.90 1.44 -10.59
CA GLY A 186 5.76 1.98 -9.26
C GLY A 186 6.13 1.07 -8.09
N TYR A 187 6.18 1.72 -6.92
CA TYR A 187 6.37 1.14 -5.60
C TYR A 187 5.39 1.78 -4.62
N TYR A 188 4.89 0.99 -3.67
CA TYR A 188 4.04 1.49 -2.59
C TYR A 188 4.09 0.57 -1.37
N GLU A 189 4.03 1.13 -0.15
CA GLU A 189 4.17 0.36 1.08
C GLU A 189 3.04 0.57 2.11
N ASP A 190 2.10 1.51 1.86
CA ASP A 190 0.94 1.66 2.74
C ASP A 190 0.02 0.45 2.62
N SER A 191 0.12 -0.41 3.63
CA SER A 191 -0.59 -1.68 3.67
C SER A 191 -2.11 -1.49 3.59
N LYS A 192 -2.76 -2.20 2.67
CA LYS A 192 -4.21 -2.25 2.48
C LYS A 192 -4.86 -0.95 1.99
N LEU A 193 -4.08 0.07 1.66
CA LEU A 193 -4.60 1.25 0.98
C LEU A 193 -4.51 1.10 -0.53
N PRO A 194 -5.44 1.70 -1.29
CA PRO A 194 -5.40 1.66 -2.75
C PRO A 194 -4.25 2.51 -3.31
N ALA A 195 -3.72 2.08 -4.45
CA ALA A 195 -2.77 2.87 -5.23
C ALA A 195 -3.07 2.77 -6.72
N GLU A 196 -2.74 3.84 -7.45
CA GLU A 196 -2.93 3.98 -8.87
C GLU A 196 -1.60 4.35 -9.53
N PHE A 197 -1.35 3.73 -10.70
CA PHE A 197 -0.13 3.89 -11.47
C PHE A 197 -0.44 4.12 -12.93
#